data_fbbd5ea7a9d5dd2f2842a5002c3b323d
#
_entry.id   fbbd5ea7a9d5dd2f2842a5002c3b323d
#
_cell.length_a   1.000
_cell.length_b   1.000
_cell.length_c   1.000
_cell.angle_alpha   90.00
_cell.angle_beta   90.00
_cell.angle_gamma   90.00
#
_symmetry.space_group_name_H-M   'P 1'
#
loop_
_entity.id
_entity.type
_entity.pdbx_description
1 polymer ?
#
loop_
_entity_poly.entity_id
_entity_poly.type
_entity_poly.pdbx_seq_one_letter_code
_entity_poly.pdbx_strand_id
1 'polypeptide(L)'
;MKQGVYVRFTIILLIVGFMVAVQYNTVKKPESRDTRDMWEIRQELSLEKELHSEMLTQIREVNKTITKYENLQSESPAQALNETLETLREKAGLTEVTGPGLELTIKPSLEGIALGQEVTSISPDLLVQLLNEINRFNGHDVSIDGKRIIHSSPIRDINGQTTVNSLIVRTPPFKVRIGNETIEDAEKLYNHLQSSTIADDFFIDNLTLTIGKPQDQIGIPAFDQSIKNKYLKNTSKGD
;
A
#
# COMPACT_ATOMS: atom_id res chain seq x y z
N MET A 1 75.59 -34.83 13.91
CA MET A 1 74.27 -34.68 14.59
C MET A 1 73.59 -33.34 14.49
N LYS A 2 74.21 -32.25 13.96
CA LYS A 2 73.59 -30.92 13.88
C LYS A 2 72.68 -30.72 12.62
N GLN A 3 72.91 -31.43 11.52
CA GLN A 3 72.10 -31.25 10.28
C GLN A 3 70.64 -31.73 10.44
N GLY A 4 70.37 -32.77 11.18
CA GLY A 4 69.01 -33.27 11.38
C GLY A 4 68.08 -32.32 12.20
N VAL A 5 68.71 -31.46 13.02
CA VAL A 5 67.93 -30.46 13.77
C VAL A 5 67.47 -29.32 12.88
N TYR A 6 68.34 -28.84 11.97
CA TYR A 6 68.00 -27.78 11.03
C TYR A 6 66.89 -28.21 10.03
N VAL A 7 66.95 -29.47 9.57
CA VAL A 7 65.88 -30.00 8.68
C VAL A 7 64.52 -30.08 9.39
N ARG A 8 64.50 -30.44 10.64
CA ARG A 8 63.22 -30.46 11.44
C ARG A 8 62.70 -29.05 11.65
N PHE A 9 63.55 -28.05 11.91
CA PHE A 9 63.16 -26.68 12.07
C PHE A 9 62.61 -26.08 10.77
N THR A 10 63.23 -26.36 9.63
CA THR A 10 62.72 -25.89 8.32
C THR A 10 61.37 -26.47 7.95
N ILE A 11 61.14 -27.75 8.26
CA ILE A 11 59.84 -28.39 8.03
C ILE A 11 58.72 -27.74 8.90
N ILE A 12 59.00 -27.47 10.16
CA ILE A 12 58.04 -26.82 11.07
C ILE A 12 57.74 -25.40 10.58
N LEU A 13 58.75 -24.64 10.20
CA LEU A 13 58.57 -23.27 9.67
C LEU A 13 57.76 -23.24 8.36
N LEU A 14 57.94 -24.24 7.50
CA LEU A 14 57.20 -24.40 6.26
C LEU A 14 55.72 -24.67 6.54
N ILE A 15 55.42 -25.57 7.48
CA ILE A 15 54.03 -25.89 7.90
C ILE A 15 53.37 -24.67 8.49
N VAL A 16 54.04 -23.94 9.39
CA VAL A 16 53.50 -22.73 10.02
C VAL A 16 53.26 -21.63 8.94
N GLY A 17 54.24 -21.43 8.05
CA GLY A 17 54.06 -20.47 6.95
C GLY A 17 52.92 -20.81 6.01
N PHE A 18 52.72 -22.10 5.74
CA PHE A 18 51.60 -22.58 4.94
C PHE A 18 50.24 -22.34 5.64
N MET A 19 50.15 -22.63 6.95
CA MET A 19 48.93 -22.37 7.75
C MET A 19 48.61 -20.86 7.77
N VAL A 20 49.60 -20.00 7.96
CA VAL A 20 49.38 -18.54 7.93
C VAL A 20 48.93 -18.07 6.54
N ALA A 21 49.54 -18.61 5.46
CA ALA A 21 49.14 -18.29 4.11
C ALA A 21 47.67 -18.69 3.77
N VAL A 22 47.29 -19.91 4.20
CA VAL A 22 45.89 -20.40 4.06
C VAL A 22 44.93 -19.51 4.85
N GLN A 23 45.28 -19.21 6.13
CA GLN A 23 44.46 -18.36 6.97
C GLN A 23 44.31 -16.95 6.42
N TYR A 24 45.41 -16.35 5.88
CA TYR A 24 45.38 -15.05 5.24
C TYR A 24 44.54 -15.03 3.98
N ASN A 25 44.56 -16.07 3.15
CA ASN A 25 43.74 -16.19 1.97
C ASN A 25 42.26 -16.40 2.32
N THR A 26 41.95 -17.13 3.40
CA THR A 26 40.57 -17.35 3.90
C THR A 26 39.97 -16.06 4.47
N VAL A 27 40.79 -15.24 5.15
CA VAL A 27 40.33 -13.95 5.70
C VAL A 27 40.16 -12.88 4.62
N LYS A 28 41.01 -12.90 3.57
CA LYS A 28 40.92 -11.93 2.47
C LYS A 28 39.75 -12.18 1.51
N LYS A 29 39.22 -13.39 1.45
CA LYS A 29 38.01 -13.72 0.72
C LYS A 29 37.02 -14.32 1.71
N PRO A 30 36.32 -13.49 2.52
CA PRO A 30 35.14 -13.99 3.18
C PRO A 30 34.16 -14.34 2.05
N GLU A 31 34.04 -15.62 1.71
CA GLU A 31 32.82 -16.08 1.07
C GLU A 31 31.74 -15.72 2.08
N SER A 32 31.01 -14.65 1.78
CA SER A 32 29.77 -14.37 2.48
C SER A 32 28.85 -15.56 2.19
N ARG A 33 28.95 -16.58 3.03
CA ARG A 33 27.96 -17.65 3.03
C ARG A 33 26.66 -16.96 3.31
N ASP A 34 25.86 -16.79 2.25
CA ASP A 34 24.50 -16.35 2.36
C ASP A 34 23.77 -17.42 3.17
N THR A 35 23.67 -17.16 4.49
CA THR A 35 23.03 -18.08 5.44
C THR A 35 21.51 -17.92 5.45
N ARG A 36 20.99 -17.04 4.55
CA ARG A 36 19.56 -16.89 4.40
C ARG A 36 18.94 -18.18 3.90
N ASP A 37 17.82 -18.56 4.47
CA ASP A 37 17.09 -19.74 4.05
C ASP A 37 16.70 -19.59 2.56
N MET A 38 16.79 -20.68 1.80
CA MET A 38 16.41 -20.73 0.39
C MET A 38 15.00 -20.19 0.15
N TRP A 39 14.14 -20.27 1.16
CA TRP A 39 12.79 -19.76 1.13
C TRP A 39 12.77 -18.22 1.19
N GLU A 40 13.59 -17.63 2.05
CA GLU A 40 13.74 -16.17 2.18
C GLU A 40 14.27 -15.55 0.91
N ILE A 41 15.27 -16.16 0.27
CA ILE A 41 15.81 -15.72 -1.02
C ILE A 41 14.75 -15.79 -2.13
N ARG A 42 13.93 -16.83 -2.14
CA ARG A 42 12.83 -16.96 -3.12
C ARG A 42 11.75 -15.91 -2.90
N GLN A 43 11.43 -15.60 -1.66
CA GLN A 43 10.46 -14.57 -1.31
C GLN A 43 10.97 -13.19 -1.72
N GLU A 44 12.22 -12.86 -1.39
CA GLU A 44 12.88 -11.60 -1.79
C GLU A 44 12.93 -11.45 -3.32
N LEU A 45 13.31 -12.52 -4.03
CA LEU A 45 13.31 -12.55 -5.49
C LEU A 45 11.91 -12.37 -6.10
N SER A 46 10.88 -12.95 -5.47
CA SER A 46 9.50 -12.79 -5.92
C SER A 46 9.03 -11.36 -5.76
N LEU A 47 9.33 -10.76 -4.61
CA LEU A 47 8.99 -9.37 -4.29
C LEU A 47 9.73 -8.38 -5.22
N GLU A 48 11.00 -8.65 -5.52
CA GLU A 48 11.80 -7.85 -6.44
C GLU A 48 11.31 -7.96 -7.90
N LYS A 49 10.87 -9.15 -8.31
CA LYS A 49 10.22 -9.34 -9.62
C LYS A 49 8.89 -8.60 -9.74
N GLU A 50 8.10 -8.60 -8.68
CA GLU A 50 6.83 -7.87 -8.63
C GLU A 50 7.09 -6.36 -8.73
N LEU A 51 7.99 -5.82 -7.92
CA LEU A 51 8.40 -4.41 -7.96
C LEU A 51 8.96 -4.02 -9.33
N HIS A 52 9.80 -4.88 -9.92
CA HIS A 52 10.34 -4.65 -11.26
C HIS A 52 9.24 -4.66 -12.33
N SER A 53 8.27 -5.56 -12.23
CA SER A 53 7.11 -5.59 -13.13
C SER A 53 6.25 -4.34 -13.01
N GLU A 54 6.05 -3.85 -11.80
CA GLU A 54 5.33 -2.61 -11.52
C GLU A 54 6.06 -1.40 -12.12
N MET A 55 7.37 -1.29 -11.90
CA MET A 55 8.19 -0.23 -12.50
C MET A 55 8.14 -0.25 -14.03
N LEU A 56 8.20 -1.44 -14.65
CA LEU A 56 8.07 -1.56 -16.11
C LEU A 56 6.68 -1.13 -16.61
N THR A 57 5.66 -1.32 -15.82
CA THR A 57 4.30 -0.87 -16.13
C THR A 57 4.22 0.65 -16.05
N GLN A 58 4.76 1.26 -14.99
CA GLN A 58 4.84 2.71 -14.85
C GLN A 58 5.65 3.36 -15.99
N ILE A 59 6.79 2.77 -16.37
CA ILE A 59 7.58 3.25 -17.51
C ILE A 59 6.75 3.21 -18.81
N ARG A 60 5.98 2.14 -19.04
CA ARG A 60 5.11 2.04 -20.21
C ARG A 60 4.01 3.08 -20.22
N GLU A 61 3.40 3.37 -19.08
CA GLU A 61 2.38 4.42 -18.95
C GLU A 61 2.94 5.81 -19.21
N VAL A 62 4.11 6.11 -18.63
CA VAL A 62 4.80 7.39 -18.86
C VAL A 62 5.18 7.52 -20.35
N ASN A 63 5.73 6.49 -20.97
CA ASN A 63 6.07 6.51 -22.40
C ASN A 63 4.82 6.66 -23.26
N LYS A 64 3.72 6.01 -22.94
CA LYS A 64 2.44 6.17 -23.64
C LYS A 64 1.95 7.61 -23.52
N THR A 65 2.11 8.23 -22.36
CA THR A 65 1.77 9.64 -22.14
C THR A 65 2.65 10.56 -22.97
N ILE A 66 3.97 10.32 -23.02
CA ILE A 66 4.92 11.09 -23.85
C ILE A 66 4.53 10.97 -25.33
N THR A 67 4.33 9.75 -25.82
CA THR A 67 3.93 9.51 -27.23
C THR A 67 2.61 10.20 -27.57
N LYS A 68 1.65 10.20 -26.61
CA LYS A 68 0.39 10.92 -26.75
C LYS A 68 0.62 12.42 -26.89
N TYR A 69 1.50 13.02 -26.08
CA TYR A 69 1.84 14.44 -26.20
C TYR A 69 2.59 14.78 -27.51
N GLU A 70 3.49 13.92 -27.95
CA GLU A 70 4.21 14.08 -29.22
C GLU A 70 3.26 14.02 -30.42
N ASN A 71 2.29 13.09 -30.42
CA ASN A 71 1.32 12.95 -31.48
C ASN A 71 0.27 14.09 -31.50
N LEU A 72 -0.05 14.66 -30.33
CA LEU A 72 -1.04 15.73 -30.18
C LEU A 72 -0.52 17.13 -30.59
N GLN A 73 0.80 17.25 -30.81
CA GLN A 73 1.37 18.46 -31.39
C GLN A 73 0.83 18.74 -32.81
N SER A 74 0.16 17.75 -33.43
CA SER A 74 -0.40 17.85 -34.77
C SER A 74 -1.89 18.15 -34.87
N GLU A 75 -2.74 17.88 -33.85
CA GLU A 75 -4.18 17.95 -34.03
C GLU A 75 -4.98 18.87 -33.10
N SER A 76 -4.64 19.04 -31.85
CA SER A 76 -5.25 20.05 -30.96
C SER A 76 -4.63 20.04 -29.54
N PRO A 77 -3.74 20.95 -29.20
CA PRO A 77 -3.15 21.04 -27.86
C PRO A 77 -4.17 21.20 -26.72
N ALA A 78 -5.30 21.84 -27.00
CA ALA A 78 -6.38 22.06 -26.04
C ALA A 78 -7.10 20.75 -25.65
N GLN A 79 -7.29 19.85 -26.62
CA GLN A 79 -7.96 18.57 -26.35
C GLN A 79 -7.09 17.65 -25.50
N ALA A 80 -5.78 17.59 -25.79
CA ALA A 80 -4.80 16.86 -24.99
C ALA A 80 -4.72 17.34 -23.55
N LEU A 81 -4.76 18.66 -23.37
CA LEU A 81 -4.74 19.26 -22.04
C LEU A 81 -6.01 18.88 -21.25
N ASN A 82 -7.18 18.91 -21.88
CA ASN A 82 -8.43 18.50 -21.22
C ASN A 82 -8.43 17.02 -20.82
N GLU A 83 -8.00 16.11 -21.71
CA GLU A 83 -7.91 14.69 -21.38
C GLU A 83 -6.91 14.41 -20.25
N THR A 84 -5.78 15.12 -20.25
CA THR A 84 -4.81 15.03 -19.16
C THR A 84 -5.40 15.55 -17.86
N LEU A 85 -6.14 16.64 -17.90
CA LEU A 85 -6.79 17.22 -16.74
C LEU A 85 -7.84 16.25 -16.14
N GLU A 86 -8.64 15.60 -16.99
CA GLU A 86 -9.59 14.59 -16.53
C GLU A 86 -8.89 13.38 -15.91
N THR A 87 -7.83 12.88 -16.53
CA THR A 87 -7.01 11.79 -15.97
C THR A 87 -6.39 12.16 -14.61
N LEU A 88 -5.90 13.39 -14.48
CA LEU A 88 -5.33 13.88 -13.22
C LEU A 88 -6.41 14.07 -12.16
N ARG A 89 -7.61 14.50 -12.52
CA ARG A 89 -8.75 14.59 -11.60
C ARG A 89 -9.18 13.23 -11.10
N GLU A 90 -9.24 12.23 -11.96
CA GLU A 90 -9.54 10.86 -11.60
C GLU A 90 -8.49 10.32 -10.60
N LYS A 91 -7.20 10.42 -10.93
CA LYS A 91 -6.09 10.01 -10.05
C LYS A 91 -6.05 10.77 -8.72
N ALA A 92 -6.52 12.01 -8.70
CA ALA A 92 -6.66 12.80 -7.48
C ALA A 92 -7.94 12.48 -6.67
N GLY A 93 -8.80 11.57 -7.16
CA GLY A 93 -10.05 11.22 -6.52
C GLY A 93 -11.14 12.29 -6.62
N LEU A 94 -11.01 13.24 -7.56
CA LEU A 94 -11.94 14.36 -7.76
C LEU A 94 -13.12 14.01 -8.68
N THR A 95 -13.15 12.78 -9.19
CA THR A 95 -14.23 12.25 -10.02
C THR A 95 -14.86 11.04 -9.35
N GLU A 96 -16.13 10.82 -9.64
CA GLU A 96 -16.79 9.57 -9.27
C GLU A 96 -16.24 8.43 -10.12
N VAL A 97 -15.99 7.29 -9.45
CA VAL A 97 -15.48 6.08 -10.11
C VAL A 97 -16.48 4.95 -9.88
N THR A 98 -16.73 4.17 -10.92
CA THR A 98 -17.55 2.96 -10.84
C THR A 98 -16.77 1.80 -11.44
N GLY A 99 -16.63 0.73 -10.69
CA GLY A 99 -15.88 -0.44 -11.11
C GLY A 99 -16.06 -1.62 -10.16
N PRO A 100 -15.27 -2.69 -10.36
CA PRO A 100 -15.26 -3.83 -9.45
C PRO A 100 -14.86 -3.41 -8.04
N GLY A 101 -15.38 -4.13 -7.02
CA GLY A 101 -14.97 -3.79 -5.66
C GLY A 101 -15.74 -4.51 -4.57
N LEU A 102 -15.61 -4.00 -3.34
CA LEU A 102 -16.19 -4.55 -2.12
C LEU A 102 -17.00 -3.49 -1.38
N GLU A 103 -18.10 -3.93 -0.79
CA GLU A 103 -18.85 -3.12 0.16
C GLU A 103 -18.77 -3.77 1.56
N LEU A 104 -18.20 -3.04 2.51
CA LEU A 104 -18.16 -3.43 3.91
C LEU A 104 -19.29 -2.71 4.66
N THR A 105 -19.93 -3.40 5.58
CA THR A 105 -20.97 -2.81 6.44
C THR A 105 -20.50 -2.85 7.88
N ILE A 106 -20.43 -1.69 8.53
CA ILE A 106 -20.12 -1.54 9.95
C ILE A 106 -21.43 -1.27 10.68
N LYS A 107 -21.75 -2.10 11.64
CA LYS A 107 -22.99 -2.01 12.44
C LYS A 107 -22.72 -2.30 13.91
N PRO A 108 -23.57 -1.86 14.85
CA PRO A 108 -23.46 -2.28 16.25
C PRO A 108 -23.56 -3.81 16.37
N SER A 109 -22.80 -4.40 17.31
CA SER A 109 -22.87 -5.84 17.57
C SER A 109 -24.20 -6.20 18.24
N LEU A 110 -24.74 -7.37 17.92
CA LEU A 110 -25.97 -7.85 18.54
C LEU A 110 -25.80 -8.05 20.06
N GLU A 111 -24.61 -8.46 20.48
CA GLU A 111 -24.25 -8.65 21.88
C GLU A 111 -24.23 -7.31 22.64
N GLY A 112 -23.56 -6.28 22.04
CA GLY A 112 -23.55 -4.94 22.61
C GLY A 112 -24.94 -4.36 22.78
N ILE A 113 -25.83 -4.52 21.78
CA ILE A 113 -27.23 -4.09 21.86
C ILE A 113 -27.96 -4.84 22.96
N ALA A 114 -27.79 -6.16 23.07
CA ALA A 114 -28.45 -6.98 24.10
C ALA A 114 -28.00 -6.61 25.53
N LEU A 115 -26.77 -6.12 25.69
CA LEU A 115 -26.19 -5.62 26.94
C LEU A 115 -26.55 -4.15 27.23
N GLY A 116 -27.31 -3.49 26.36
CA GLY A 116 -27.69 -2.08 26.50
C GLY A 116 -26.50 -1.11 26.24
N GLN A 117 -25.48 -1.55 25.53
CA GLN A 117 -24.36 -0.70 25.16
C GLN A 117 -24.69 0.06 23.87
N GLU A 118 -24.85 1.35 23.98
CA GLU A 118 -25.10 2.22 22.82
C GLU A 118 -23.76 2.62 22.17
N VAL A 119 -23.55 2.20 20.92
CA VAL A 119 -22.43 2.66 20.11
C VAL A 119 -22.83 3.97 19.45
N THR A 120 -22.33 5.08 19.98
CA THR A 120 -22.63 6.43 19.49
C THR A 120 -21.69 6.91 18.40
N SER A 121 -20.47 6.41 18.37
CA SER A 121 -19.44 6.75 17.35
C SER A 121 -18.49 5.58 17.15
N ILE A 122 -17.78 5.58 16.04
CA ILE A 122 -16.66 4.66 15.78
C ILE A 122 -15.35 5.34 16.15
N SER A 123 -14.38 4.57 16.65
CA SER A 123 -13.02 5.09 16.89
C SER A 123 -12.32 5.45 15.57
N PRO A 124 -11.65 6.63 15.49
CA PRO A 124 -10.78 6.95 14.35
C PRO A 124 -9.71 5.89 14.11
N ASP A 125 -9.16 5.31 15.18
CA ASP A 125 -8.09 4.31 15.09
C ASP A 125 -8.54 3.04 14.38
N LEU A 126 -9.78 2.58 14.62
CA LEU A 126 -10.34 1.43 13.89
C LEU A 126 -10.48 1.70 12.39
N LEU A 127 -10.89 2.91 12.01
CA LEU A 127 -10.98 3.29 10.59
C LEU A 127 -9.59 3.36 9.95
N VAL A 128 -8.59 3.86 10.67
CA VAL A 128 -7.21 3.90 10.20
C VAL A 128 -6.64 2.49 10.06
N GLN A 129 -6.89 1.59 11.02
CA GLN A 129 -6.48 0.19 10.94
C GLN A 129 -7.13 -0.50 9.74
N LEU A 130 -8.42 -0.31 9.53
CA LEU A 130 -9.12 -0.85 8.36
C LEU A 130 -8.52 -0.35 7.05
N LEU A 131 -8.22 0.95 6.95
CA LEU A 131 -7.56 1.52 5.77
C LEU A 131 -6.15 0.96 5.57
N ASN A 132 -5.41 0.72 6.63
CA ASN A 132 -4.09 0.10 6.54
C ASN A 132 -4.18 -1.34 6.01
N GLU A 133 -5.19 -2.12 6.44
CA GLU A 133 -5.42 -3.47 5.90
C GLU A 133 -5.81 -3.43 4.41
N ILE A 134 -6.64 -2.47 4.01
CA ILE A 134 -7.00 -2.26 2.60
C ILE A 134 -5.77 -1.86 1.78
N ASN A 135 -4.95 -0.93 2.29
CA ASN A 135 -3.78 -0.37 1.59
C ASN A 135 -2.58 -1.33 1.49
N ARG A 136 -2.65 -2.53 2.06
CA ARG A 136 -1.66 -3.60 1.80
C ARG A 136 -1.68 -4.08 0.36
N PHE A 137 -2.77 -3.83 -0.33
CA PHE A 137 -2.93 -4.06 -1.76
C PHE A 137 -2.94 -2.73 -2.48
N ASN A 138 -2.46 -2.68 -3.72
CA ASN A 138 -2.39 -1.45 -4.51
C ASN A 138 -3.69 -1.18 -5.27
N GLY A 139 -3.91 0.08 -5.63
CA GLY A 139 -4.92 0.46 -6.60
C GLY A 139 -6.35 0.52 -6.08
N HIS A 140 -6.54 1.02 -4.84
CA HIS A 140 -7.88 1.09 -4.27
C HIS A 140 -8.40 2.52 -4.15
N ASP A 141 -9.64 2.68 -4.57
CA ASP A 141 -10.45 3.85 -4.28
C ASP A 141 -11.36 3.54 -3.09
N VAL A 142 -11.32 4.34 -2.04
CA VAL A 142 -12.07 4.07 -0.82
C VAL A 142 -13.02 5.21 -0.49
N SER A 143 -14.22 4.87 -0.04
CA SER A 143 -15.13 5.84 0.61
C SER A 143 -15.66 5.28 1.93
N ILE A 144 -15.71 6.13 2.94
CA ILE A 144 -16.27 5.83 4.28
C ILE A 144 -17.50 6.68 4.47
N ASP A 145 -18.65 6.04 4.68
CA ASP A 145 -19.94 6.73 4.87
C ASP A 145 -20.20 7.76 3.75
N GLY A 146 -19.92 7.40 2.49
CA GLY A 146 -20.07 8.27 1.32
C GLY A 146 -19.03 9.37 1.17
N LYS A 147 -17.99 9.40 2.01
CA LYS A 147 -16.89 10.37 1.95
C LYS A 147 -15.68 9.74 1.29
N ARG A 148 -15.26 10.25 0.12
CA ARG A 148 -14.07 9.77 -0.59
C ARG A 148 -12.82 9.95 0.26
N ILE A 149 -12.01 8.93 0.34
CA ILE A 149 -10.66 8.98 0.93
C ILE A 149 -9.66 9.28 -0.18
N ILE A 150 -8.82 10.27 0.06
CA ILE A 150 -7.65 10.61 -0.76
C ILE A 150 -6.40 10.64 0.14
N HIS A 151 -5.21 10.73 -0.43
CA HIS A 151 -3.95 10.72 0.33
C HIS A 151 -3.87 11.77 1.45
N SER A 152 -4.54 12.91 1.29
CA SER A 152 -4.56 13.98 2.29
C SER A 152 -5.78 13.94 3.22
N SER A 153 -6.61 12.90 3.14
CA SER A 153 -7.84 12.78 3.94
C SER A 153 -7.53 12.58 5.42
N PRO A 154 -7.83 13.54 6.31
CA PRO A 154 -7.65 13.35 7.73
C PRO A 154 -8.81 12.52 8.30
N ILE A 155 -8.47 11.54 9.15
CA ILE A 155 -9.41 10.82 10.02
C ILE A 155 -9.02 11.14 11.44
N ARG A 156 -9.94 11.73 12.21
CA ARG A 156 -9.66 12.17 13.57
C ARG A 156 -10.94 12.36 14.39
N ASP A 157 -10.78 12.37 15.71
CA ASP A 157 -11.84 12.79 16.62
C ASP A 157 -11.92 14.31 16.68
N ILE A 158 -13.14 14.83 16.64
CA ILE A 158 -13.45 16.24 16.92
C ILE A 158 -14.64 16.25 17.88
N ASN A 159 -14.41 16.64 19.12
CA ASN A 159 -15.42 16.72 20.18
C ASN A 159 -16.18 15.40 20.43
N GLY A 160 -15.47 14.28 20.45
CA GLY A 160 -16.06 12.96 20.66
C GLY A 160 -16.76 12.37 19.43
N GLN A 161 -16.60 12.99 18.27
CA GLN A 161 -17.16 12.50 17.01
C GLN A 161 -16.05 12.24 15.99
N THR A 162 -16.04 11.07 15.44
CA THR A 162 -15.09 10.74 14.35
C THR A 162 -15.47 11.45 13.08
N THR A 163 -14.46 12.09 12.48
CA THR A 163 -14.60 12.83 11.23
C THR A 163 -13.66 12.29 10.17
N VAL A 164 -14.14 12.26 8.95
CA VAL A 164 -13.39 11.99 7.71
C VAL A 164 -13.48 13.26 6.87
N ASN A 165 -12.36 13.81 6.43
CA ASN A 165 -12.33 15.07 5.67
C ASN A 165 -13.01 16.23 6.41
N SER A 166 -12.94 16.24 7.75
CA SER A 166 -13.66 17.20 8.61
C SER A 166 -15.21 17.09 8.57
N LEU A 167 -15.75 16.06 7.94
CA LEU A 167 -17.17 15.72 7.95
C LEU A 167 -17.42 14.59 8.94
N ILE A 168 -18.45 14.71 9.77
CA ILE A 168 -18.80 13.72 10.78
C ILE A 168 -19.19 12.39 10.11
N VAL A 169 -18.60 11.30 10.57
CA VAL A 169 -19.05 9.94 10.23
C VAL A 169 -20.30 9.64 11.03
N ARG A 170 -21.33 9.16 10.35
CA ARG A 170 -22.60 8.82 11.03
C ARG A 170 -22.39 7.70 12.05
N THR A 171 -23.23 7.72 13.06
CA THR A 171 -23.36 6.58 13.97
C THR A 171 -23.63 5.29 13.16
N PRO A 172 -22.98 4.16 13.47
CA PRO A 172 -23.29 2.90 12.82
C PRO A 172 -24.81 2.57 12.87
N PRO A 173 -25.42 2.04 11.79
CA PRO A 173 -24.74 1.41 10.65
C PRO A 173 -24.37 2.38 9.51
N PHE A 174 -23.19 2.17 8.94
CA PHE A 174 -22.76 2.81 7.72
C PHE A 174 -21.91 1.87 6.86
N LYS A 175 -21.59 2.30 5.63
CA LYS A 175 -20.88 1.49 4.66
C LYS A 175 -19.52 2.07 4.35
N VAL A 176 -18.55 1.18 4.11
CA VAL A 176 -17.26 1.46 3.51
C VAL A 176 -17.24 0.78 2.14
N ARG A 177 -16.98 1.53 1.08
CA ARG A 177 -16.89 1.01 -0.28
C ARG A 177 -15.47 1.11 -0.77
N ILE A 178 -15.03 0.06 -1.44
CA ILE A 178 -13.67 -0.10 -1.93
C ILE A 178 -13.78 -0.44 -3.41
N GLY A 179 -13.23 0.42 -4.27
CA GLY A 179 -13.12 0.17 -5.69
C GLY A 179 -11.78 -0.47 -6.00
N ASN A 180 -11.74 -1.42 -6.91
CA ASN A 180 -10.56 -2.11 -7.38
C ASN A 180 -10.44 -1.99 -8.90
N GLU A 181 -9.25 -2.15 -9.46
CA GLU A 181 -9.05 -2.13 -10.91
C GLU A 181 -9.67 -3.36 -11.59
N THR A 182 -9.56 -4.54 -10.95
CA THR A 182 -10.08 -5.80 -11.46
C THR A 182 -10.92 -6.55 -10.42
N ILE A 183 -11.74 -7.47 -10.88
CA ILE A 183 -12.53 -8.33 -9.99
C ILE A 183 -11.63 -9.30 -9.22
N GLU A 184 -10.53 -9.76 -9.84
CA GLU A 184 -9.55 -10.63 -9.19
C GLU A 184 -8.87 -9.93 -8.01
N ASP A 185 -8.61 -8.63 -8.12
CA ASP A 185 -8.02 -7.86 -7.01
C ASP A 185 -9.03 -7.64 -5.90
N ALA A 186 -10.31 -7.45 -6.24
CA ALA A 186 -11.39 -7.44 -5.25
C ALA A 186 -11.51 -8.80 -4.52
N GLU A 187 -11.35 -9.93 -5.21
CA GLU A 187 -11.37 -11.26 -4.60
C GLU A 187 -10.16 -11.48 -3.67
N LYS A 188 -8.97 -11.04 -4.07
CA LYS A 188 -7.77 -11.12 -3.21
C LYS A 188 -7.97 -10.30 -1.93
N LEU A 189 -8.45 -9.06 -2.07
CA LEU A 189 -8.75 -8.20 -0.93
C LEU A 189 -9.82 -8.80 -0.02
N TYR A 190 -10.89 -9.37 -0.59
CA TYR A 190 -11.93 -10.07 0.16
C TYR A 190 -11.36 -11.21 1.00
N ASN A 191 -10.56 -12.09 0.38
CA ASN A 191 -9.94 -13.23 1.06
C ASN A 191 -8.98 -12.76 2.18
N HIS A 192 -8.23 -11.68 1.93
CA HIS A 192 -7.34 -11.11 2.93
C HIS A 192 -8.12 -10.57 4.13
N LEU A 193 -9.13 -9.73 3.90
CA LEU A 193 -9.94 -9.15 4.98
C LEU A 193 -10.68 -10.24 5.78
N GLN A 194 -11.12 -11.31 5.14
CA GLN A 194 -11.76 -12.46 5.81
C GLN A 194 -10.79 -13.24 6.72
N SER A 195 -9.51 -13.25 6.39
CA SER A 195 -8.48 -13.95 7.17
C SER A 195 -7.75 -13.05 8.16
N SER A 196 -7.96 -11.75 8.09
CA SER A 196 -7.35 -10.76 9.00
C SER A 196 -8.07 -10.70 10.35
N THR A 197 -7.39 -10.18 11.35
CA THR A 197 -7.95 -9.94 12.70
C THR A 197 -8.79 -8.68 12.79
N ILE A 198 -8.94 -7.92 11.69
CA ILE A 198 -9.64 -6.64 11.72
C ILE A 198 -11.09 -6.74 12.20
N ALA A 199 -11.78 -7.84 11.90
CA ALA A 199 -13.15 -8.06 12.37
C ALA A 199 -13.21 -8.22 13.90
N ASP A 200 -12.18 -8.81 14.51
CA ASP A 200 -12.06 -8.99 15.97
C ASP A 200 -11.81 -7.63 16.64
N ASP A 201 -11.02 -6.75 16.03
CA ASP A 201 -10.77 -5.41 16.55
C ASP A 201 -12.06 -4.58 16.58
N PHE A 202 -12.91 -4.70 15.55
CA PHE A 202 -14.23 -4.09 15.54
C PHE A 202 -15.16 -4.67 16.63
N PHE A 203 -15.09 -5.99 16.86
CA PHE A 203 -15.90 -6.66 17.86
C PHE A 203 -15.57 -6.20 19.28
N ILE A 204 -14.30 -5.90 19.58
CA ILE A 204 -13.87 -5.34 20.88
C ILE A 204 -14.59 -4.01 21.19
N ASP A 205 -14.83 -3.19 20.16
CA ASP A 205 -15.55 -1.91 20.28
C ASP A 205 -17.08 -2.05 20.11
N ASN A 206 -17.64 -3.25 20.33
CA ASN A 206 -19.06 -3.55 20.17
C ASN A 206 -19.62 -3.29 18.77
N LEU A 207 -18.77 -3.39 17.75
CA LEU A 207 -19.12 -3.27 16.35
C LEU A 207 -18.99 -4.62 15.64
N THR A 208 -19.77 -4.80 14.60
CA THR A 208 -19.66 -5.93 13.68
C THR A 208 -19.25 -5.41 12.31
N LEU A 209 -18.11 -5.86 11.80
CA LEU A 209 -17.68 -5.65 10.44
C LEU A 209 -18.17 -6.79 9.56
N THR A 210 -19.04 -6.50 8.62
CA THR A 210 -19.52 -7.48 7.63
C THR A 210 -18.88 -7.19 6.30
N ILE A 211 -18.11 -8.14 5.76
CA ILE A 211 -17.41 -8.02 4.49
C ILE A 211 -18.31 -8.59 3.39
N GLY A 212 -18.78 -7.73 2.49
CA GLY A 212 -19.59 -8.12 1.35
C GLY A 212 -18.76 -8.87 0.30
N LYS A 213 -19.42 -9.73 -0.50
CA LYS A 213 -18.76 -10.41 -1.62
C LYS A 213 -18.35 -9.39 -2.69
N PRO A 214 -17.30 -9.70 -3.47
CA PRO A 214 -16.93 -8.89 -4.63
C PRO A 214 -18.11 -8.65 -5.57
N GLN A 215 -18.21 -7.45 -6.08
CA GLN A 215 -19.23 -6.99 -7.01
C GLN A 215 -18.57 -6.37 -8.24
N ASP A 216 -19.18 -6.54 -9.41
CA ASP A 216 -18.64 -6.00 -10.66
C ASP A 216 -18.78 -4.47 -10.75
N GLN A 217 -19.73 -3.90 -10.04
CA GLN A 217 -20.00 -2.46 -10.06
C GLN A 217 -20.28 -1.91 -8.67
N ILE A 218 -19.32 -1.14 -8.16
CA ILE A 218 -19.44 -0.33 -6.95
C ILE A 218 -19.13 1.12 -7.30
N GLY A 219 -20.04 2.02 -6.94
CA GLY A 219 -19.84 3.46 -7.10
C GLY A 219 -19.09 4.05 -5.91
N ILE A 220 -17.97 4.70 -6.18
CA ILE A 220 -17.18 5.47 -5.23
C ILE A 220 -17.36 6.96 -5.55
N PRO A 221 -17.87 7.78 -4.63
CA PRO A 221 -18.12 9.20 -4.90
C PRO A 221 -16.84 9.97 -5.14
N ALA A 222 -16.96 11.12 -5.81
CA ALA A 222 -15.88 12.08 -5.92
C ALA A 222 -15.56 12.72 -4.56
N PHE A 223 -14.33 13.18 -4.39
CA PHE A 223 -13.95 14.05 -3.29
C PHE A 223 -14.52 15.44 -3.54
N ASP A 224 -15.39 15.91 -2.63
CA ASP A 224 -16.23 17.11 -2.80
C ASP A 224 -15.66 18.39 -2.13
N GLN A 225 -14.49 18.28 -1.49
CA GLN A 225 -13.88 19.40 -0.79
C GLN A 225 -12.73 20.03 -1.60
N SER A 226 -12.44 21.30 -1.32
CA SER A 226 -11.28 21.96 -1.92
C SER A 226 -9.98 21.41 -1.34
N ILE A 227 -9.07 20.95 -2.20
CA ILE A 227 -7.73 20.57 -1.81
C ILE A 227 -6.95 21.85 -1.48
N LYS A 228 -6.72 22.09 -0.16
CA LYS A 228 -5.94 23.26 0.30
C LYS A 228 -4.46 22.94 0.22
N ASN A 229 -3.80 23.40 -0.82
CA ASN A 229 -2.35 23.32 -0.97
C ASN A 229 -1.70 24.57 -0.33
N LYS A 230 -1.27 24.46 0.93
CA LYS A 230 -0.67 25.58 1.67
C LYS A 230 0.63 26.12 1.06
N TYR A 231 1.34 25.29 0.29
CA TYR A 231 2.68 25.59 -0.22
C TYR A 231 2.77 25.67 -1.76
N LEU A 232 1.70 25.37 -2.48
CA LEU A 232 1.66 25.50 -3.93
C LEU A 232 1.00 26.83 -4.29
N LYS A 233 1.76 27.73 -4.88
CA LYS A 233 1.23 28.96 -5.49
C LYS A 233 1.07 28.71 -6.99
N ASN A 234 -0.09 29.08 -7.54
CA ASN A 234 -0.23 29.16 -8.99
C ASN A 234 0.73 30.23 -9.49
N THR A 235 1.84 29.84 -10.10
CA THR A 235 2.64 30.73 -10.91
C THR A 235 1.90 30.86 -12.25
N SER A 236 1.10 31.91 -12.41
CA SER A 236 0.65 32.34 -13.73
C SER A 236 1.90 32.73 -14.51
N LYS A 237 2.31 31.85 -15.42
CA LYS A 237 3.36 32.17 -16.39
C LYS A 237 2.70 32.93 -17.52
N GLY A 238 2.87 34.23 -17.52
CA GLY A 238 2.34 35.07 -18.59
C GLY A 238 2.56 36.52 -18.28
N ASP A 239 3.75 37.00 -18.49
CA ASP A 239 4.14 38.29 -19.08
C ASP A 239 5.51 38.11 -19.69
#